data_72661ba1b0cf3d6fa7141d372d9d9a68
#
_entry.id   72661ba1b0cf3d6fa7141d372d9d9a68
#
_cell.length_a   1.000
_cell.length_b   1.000
_cell.length_c   1.000
_cell.angle_alpha   90.00
_cell.angle_beta   90.00
_cell.angle_gamma   90.00
#
_symmetry.space_group_name_H-M   'P 1'
#
loop_
_entity.id
_entity.type
_entity.pdbx_description
1 polymer ?
#
loop_
_entity_poly.entity_id
_entity_poly.type
_entity_poly.pdbx_seq_one_letter_code
_entity_poly.pdbx_strand_id
1 'polypeptide(L)'
;MNKNMFSGWKDVMAFSYVQTMKSRAMKITLVVLCLICICIFPVYSLIKANTSTESETKIQKVYLYGNDVDMMKKFSGGYSGIYQDIETEILEETEAQEKKNTLKDSEKADYILIHCIYDENPESVDYGLELNLIYGQKSDITEKDADAFAQYLSENSQEFLFRGSSVGETEIKNLLKEENYSIYSVDRDGNTTKYDAALSQTEYTVTYFYLMVILFAVILAGSKVAELLVTEKSSRVMEYLLTNIRPLALLVGKVISATLAVFTILAALAVSLGISLGINTAVSGHGMDATFSDALSVFAGDHLILGMIISVVVILTGFLFYGFIAGIAGATVSKVEELSEGLKLFSFAVIIGAYLVIAFMMFANAGETFGTFDYFIYYFPLSSMFIVPVYLLMGKISLQ
;
A
#
# COMPACT_ATOMS: atom_id res chain seq x y z
N MET A 1 41.68 -28.45 20.53
CA MET A 1 41.41 -27.22 19.75
C MET A 1 39.97 -26.80 19.96
N ASN A 2 39.75 -25.71 20.72
CA ASN A 2 38.42 -25.17 20.94
C ASN A 2 37.95 -24.48 19.61
N LYS A 3 37.35 -25.25 18.70
CA LYS A 3 36.69 -24.65 17.53
C LYS A 3 35.47 -23.87 18.03
N ASN A 4 35.45 -22.56 17.79
CA ASN A 4 34.28 -21.71 18.06
C ASN A 4 33.01 -22.36 17.54
N MET A 5 31.89 -22.25 18.28
CA MET A 5 30.61 -22.91 18.00
C MET A 5 30.04 -22.55 16.62
N PHE A 6 30.50 -21.44 16.05
CA PHE A 6 30.12 -20.93 14.72
C PHE A 6 31.20 -21.14 13.63
N SER A 7 32.26 -21.93 13.89
CA SER A 7 33.32 -22.14 12.89
C SER A 7 32.76 -22.75 11.61
N GLY A 8 33.04 -22.15 10.43
CA GLY A 8 32.63 -22.64 9.11
C GLY A 8 31.28 -22.10 8.59
N TRP A 9 30.54 -21.28 9.37
CA TRP A 9 29.23 -20.77 8.89
C TRP A 9 29.33 -19.90 7.63
N LYS A 10 30.44 -19.16 7.44
CA LYS A 10 30.64 -18.31 6.26
C LYS A 10 30.78 -19.14 4.96
N ASP A 11 31.46 -20.26 5.03
CA ASP A 11 31.66 -21.13 3.89
C ASP A 11 30.34 -21.82 3.49
N VAL A 12 29.56 -22.24 4.49
CA VAL A 12 28.20 -22.78 4.29
C VAL A 12 27.29 -21.70 3.68
N MET A 13 27.32 -20.49 4.21
CA MET A 13 26.54 -19.36 3.69
C MET A 13 26.88 -19.08 2.22
N ALA A 14 28.17 -18.91 1.92
CA ALA A 14 28.62 -18.59 0.57
C ALA A 14 28.25 -19.71 -0.43
N PHE A 15 28.48 -20.98 -0.04
CA PHE A 15 28.15 -22.13 -0.87
C PHE A 15 26.63 -22.20 -1.13
N SER A 16 25.81 -22.16 -0.10
CA SER A 16 24.35 -22.26 -0.21
C SER A 16 23.75 -21.09 -0.99
N TYR A 17 24.27 -19.87 -0.80
CA TYR A 17 23.85 -18.69 -1.56
C TYR A 17 24.14 -18.85 -3.05
N VAL A 18 25.38 -19.21 -3.39
CA VAL A 18 25.79 -19.40 -4.79
C VAL A 18 25.01 -20.55 -5.44
N GLN A 19 24.79 -21.65 -4.72
CA GLN A 19 23.99 -22.78 -5.19
C GLN A 19 22.55 -22.35 -5.50
N THR A 20 21.92 -21.58 -4.61
CA THR A 20 20.56 -21.06 -4.79
C THR A 20 20.48 -20.12 -5.99
N MET A 21 21.36 -19.12 -6.07
CA MET A 21 21.33 -18.10 -7.12
C MET A 21 21.76 -18.62 -8.50
N LYS A 22 22.63 -19.63 -8.56
CA LYS A 22 23.04 -20.26 -9.82
C LYS A 22 22.04 -21.27 -10.35
N SER A 23 21.04 -21.70 -9.56
CA SER A 23 20.05 -22.69 -10.01
C SER A 23 19.26 -22.14 -11.21
N ARG A 24 18.98 -23.00 -12.20
CA ARG A 24 18.25 -22.64 -13.42
C ARG A 24 16.84 -22.12 -13.07
N ALA A 25 16.17 -22.78 -12.14
CA ALA A 25 14.85 -22.39 -11.69
C ALA A 25 14.85 -20.95 -11.13
N MET A 26 15.77 -20.62 -10.19
CA MET A 26 15.87 -19.30 -9.60
C MET A 26 16.13 -18.22 -10.65
N LYS A 27 17.02 -18.46 -11.60
CA LYS A 27 17.32 -17.49 -12.66
C LYS A 27 16.10 -17.23 -13.53
N ILE A 28 15.37 -18.28 -13.94
CA ILE A 28 14.15 -18.14 -14.75
C ILE A 28 13.08 -17.37 -13.95
N THR A 29 12.86 -17.74 -12.70
CA THR A 29 11.88 -17.05 -11.84
C THR A 29 12.23 -15.58 -11.68
N LEU A 30 13.49 -15.25 -11.40
CA LEU A 30 13.94 -13.87 -11.24
C LEU A 30 13.76 -13.05 -12.53
N VAL A 31 14.14 -13.60 -13.68
CA VAL A 31 13.96 -12.93 -14.97
C VAL A 31 12.50 -12.69 -15.28
N VAL A 32 11.64 -13.70 -15.08
CA VAL A 32 10.19 -13.58 -15.32
C VAL A 32 9.57 -12.52 -14.40
N LEU A 33 9.90 -12.53 -13.10
CA LEU A 33 9.41 -11.55 -12.15
C LEU A 33 9.88 -10.12 -12.49
N CYS A 34 11.16 -9.95 -12.84
CA CYS A 34 11.67 -8.64 -13.27
C CYS A 34 10.97 -8.14 -14.53
N LEU A 35 10.74 -9.01 -15.53
CA LEU A 35 10.01 -8.63 -16.74
C LEU A 35 8.57 -8.20 -16.43
N ILE A 36 7.87 -8.94 -15.57
CA ILE A 36 6.53 -8.56 -15.13
C ILE A 36 6.56 -7.18 -14.47
N CYS A 37 7.48 -6.95 -13.52
CA CYS A 37 7.62 -5.66 -12.84
C CYS A 37 7.95 -4.49 -13.79
N ILE A 38 8.79 -4.72 -14.80
CA ILE A 38 9.11 -3.69 -15.82
C ILE A 38 7.88 -3.33 -16.65
N CYS A 39 7.00 -4.29 -16.92
CA CYS A 39 5.80 -4.06 -17.73
C CYS A 39 4.63 -3.44 -16.96
N ILE A 40 4.60 -3.47 -15.62
CA ILE A 40 3.44 -3.04 -14.81
C ILE A 40 3.01 -1.61 -15.14
N PHE A 41 3.87 -0.61 -14.98
CA PHE A 41 3.51 0.79 -15.19
C PHE A 41 3.26 1.12 -16.67
N PRO A 42 4.10 0.71 -17.64
CA PRO A 42 3.82 0.97 -19.06
C PRO A 42 2.52 0.34 -19.54
N VAL A 43 2.21 -0.90 -19.11
CA VAL A 43 0.96 -1.57 -19.50
C VAL A 43 -0.24 -0.88 -18.84
N TYR A 44 -0.15 -0.51 -17.56
CA TYR A 44 -1.19 0.25 -16.88
C TYR A 44 -1.46 1.59 -17.57
N SER A 45 -0.40 2.34 -17.94
CA SER A 45 -0.51 3.60 -18.66
C SER A 45 -1.17 3.43 -20.05
N LEU A 46 -0.80 2.38 -20.79
CA LEU A 46 -1.42 2.07 -22.09
C LEU A 46 -2.90 1.67 -21.95
N ILE A 47 -3.25 0.90 -20.93
CA ILE A 47 -4.65 0.55 -20.66
C ILE A 47 -5.42 1.82 -20.31
N LYS A 48 -4.90 2.68 -19.44
CA LYS A 48 -5.52 3.94 -19.06
C LYS A 48 -5.67 4.86 -20.27
N ALA A 49 -4.65 4.99 -21.12
CA ALA A 49 -4.70 5.78 -22.35
C ALA A 49 -5.75 5.24 -23.33
N ASN A 50 -5.81 3.93 -23.56
CA ASN A 50 -6.81 3.32 -24.44
C ASN A 50 -8.23 3.44 -23.86
N THR A 51 -8.38 3.31 -22.54
CA THR A 51 -9.68 3.50 -21.89
C THR A 51 -10.12 4.97 -21.95
N SER A 52 -9.17 5.91 -21.89
CA SER A 52 -9.46 7.35 -22.07
C SER A 52 -9.75 7.73 -23.52
N THR A 53 -9.31 6.94 -24.50
CA THR A 53 -9.51 7.24 -25.94
C THR A 53 -10.84 6.69 -26.46
N GLU A 54 -11.46 5.73 -25.78
CA GLU A 54 -12.76 5.13 -26.18
C GLU A 54 -13.97 5.69 -25.41
N SER A 55 -13.77 6.54 -24.42
CA SER A 55 -14.90 7.17 -23.74
C SER A 55 -14.99 8.66 -24.07
N GLU A 56 -15.52 8.99 -25.25
CA GLU A 56 -16.36 10.19 -25.32
C GLU A 56 -17.38 10.04 -24.18
N THR A 57 -17.34 10.98 -23.25
CA THR A 57 -18.34 10.93 -22.17
C THR A 57 -19.71 10.97 -22.80
N LYS A 58 -20.59 10.09 -22.38
CA LYS A 58 -22.00 10.11 -22.81
C LYS A 58 -22.75 11.26 -22.15
N ILE A 59 -22.14 11.90 -21.17
CA ILE A 59 -22.67 13.05 -20.47
C ILE A 59 -22.41 14.29 -21.33
N GLN A 60 -23.43 14.84 -21.95
CA GLN A 60 -23.32 16.05 -22.76
C GLN A 60 -23.68 17.28 -21.94
N LYS A 61 -24.62 17.15 -20.99
CA LYS A 61 -25.09 18.25 -20.16
C LYS A 61 -25.13 17.91 -18.70
N VAL A 62 -24.81 18.92 -17.88
CA VAL A 62 -24.93 18.86 -16.42
C VAL A 62 -25.81 20.01 -15.95
N TYR A 63 -26.88 19.68 -15.27
CA TYR A 63 -27.76 20.64 -14.65
C TYR A 63 -27.50 20.70 -13.16
N LEU A 64 -27.20 21.90 -12.67
CA LEU A 64 -26.93 22.18 -11.25
C LEU A 64 -28.14 22.85 -10.64
N TYR A 65 -28.58 22.40 -9.48
CA TYR A 65 -29.61 23.07 -8.68
C TYR A 65 -29.30 22.88 -7.19
N GLY A 66 -29.78 23.78 -6.34
CA GLY A 66 -29.50 23.70 -4.91
C GLY A 66 -29.76 24.99 -4.16
N ASN A 67 -29.25 25.06 -2.94
CA ASN A 67 -29.51 26.16 -2.01
C ASN A 67 -28.52 27.33 -2.12
N ASP A 68 -27.37 27.16 -2.75
CA ASP A 68 -26.31 28.17 -2.89
C ASP A 68 -25.90 28.37 -4.35
N VAL A 69 -26.28 29.54 -4.93
CA VAL A 69 -26.00 29.90 -6.32
C VAL A 69 -24.50 30.13 -6.56
N ASP A 70 -23.76 30.65 -5.59
CA ASP A 70 -22.36 30.98 -5.74
C ASP A 70 -21.50 29.67 -5.71
N MET A 71 -21.91 28.71 -4.89
CA MET A 71 -21.31 27.36 -4.95
C MET A 71 -21.61 26.66 -6.27
N MET A 72 -22.85 26.72 -6.76
CA MET A 72 -23.19 26.14 -8.05
C MET A 72 -22.38 26.73 -9.20
N LYS A 73 -22.12 28.07 -9.20
CA LYS A 73 -21.28 28.73 -10.20
C LYS A 73 -19.83 28.21 -10.19
N LYS A 74 -19.27 27.85 -9.04
CA LYS A 74 -17.91 27.28 -8.94
C LYS A 74 -17.82 25.91 -9.65
N PHE A 75 -18.89 25.13 -9.60
CA PHE A 75 -19.00 23.83 -10.25
C PHE A 75 -19.58 23.91 -11.66
N SER A 76 -20.02 25.08 -12.12
CA SER A 76 -20.54 25.28 -13.47
C SER A 76 -19.43 25.45 -14.48
N GLY A 77 -19.09 24.40 -15.23
CA GLY A 77 -18.14 24.43 -16.33
C GLY A 77 -16.66 24.36 -15.93
N GLY A 78 -15.79 24.47 -16.93
CA GLY A 78 -14.35 24.40 -16.77
C GLY A 78 -13.85 23.03 -16.35
N TYR A 79 -14.54 21.98 -16.72
CA TYR A 79 -14.09 20.60 -16.57
C TYR A 79 -12.91 20.33 -17.52
N SER A 80 -12.08 19.34 -17.19
CA SER A 80 -10.89 18.98 -17.96
C SER A 80 -10.98 17.53 -18.45
N GLY A 81 -10.08 17.18 -19.38
CA GLY A 81 -10.02 15.83 -19.93
C GLY A 81 -11.25 15.48 -20.77
N ILE A 82 -11.81 14.31 -20.55
CA ILE A 82 -12.99 13.80 -21.30
C ILE A 82 -14.27 14.59 -21.02
N TYR A 83 -14.29 15.43 -20.00
CA TYR A 83 -15.46 16.23 -19.58
C TYR A 83 -15.40 17.70 -20.04
N GLN A 84 -14.37 18.10 -20.82
CA GLN A 84 -14.16 19.52 -21.21
C GLN A 84 -15.31 20.10 -22.03
N ASP A 85 -16.03 19.30 -22.80
CA ASP A 85 -17.09 19.71 -23.72
C ASP A 85 -18.50 19.64 -23.10
N ILE A 86 -18.60 19.35 -21.77
CA ILE A 86 -19.87 19.28 -21.09
C ILE A 86 -20.45 20.68 -20.90
N GLU A 87 -21.66 20.87 -21.42
CA GLU A 87 -22.46 22.08 -21.17
C GLU A 87 -23.04 22.04 -19.76
N THR A 88 -22.93 23.15 -19.01
CA THR A 88 -23.48 23.28 -17.66
C THR A 88 -24.51 24.38 -17.58
N GLU A 89 -25.62 24.11 -16.93
CA GLU A 89 -26.71 25.06 -16.72
C GLU A 89 -27.19 24.99 -15.28
N ILE A 90 -27.44 26.17 -14.67
CA ILE A 90 -27.98 26.27 -13.31
C ILE A 90 -29.48 26.42 -13.42
N LEU A 91 -30.23 25.55 -12.78
CA LEU A 91 -31.69 25.52 -12.80
C LEU A 91 -32.30 25.99 -11.47
N GLU A 92 -33.49 26.53 -11.54
CA GLU A 92 -34.35 26.69 -10.36
C GLU A 92 -34.92 25.30 -9.95
N GLU A 93 -35.29 25.20 -8.67
CA GLU A 93 -35.76 23.93 -8.09
C GLU A 93 -36.99 23.36 -8.80
N THR A 94 -37.89 24.23 -9.27
CA THR A 94 -39.06 23.83 -10.06
C THR A 94 -38.74 23.23 -11.40
N GLU A 95 -37.77 23.81 -12.14
CA GLU A 95 -37.30 23.33 -13.42
C GLU A 95 -36.48 22.02 -13.27
N ALA A 96 -35.70 21.93 -12.17
CA ALA A 96 -34.97 20.71 -11.83
C ALA A 96 -35.92 19.53 -11.57
N GLN A 97 -37.06 19.75 -10.92
CA GLN A 97 -38.08 18.72 -10.69
C GLN A 97 -38.74 18.26 -12.01
N GLU A 98 -38.98 19.17 -12.96
CA GLU A 98 -39.48 18.79 -14.29
C GLU A 98 -38.44 17.93 -15.03
N LYS A 99 -37.19 18.33 -15.04
CA LYS A 99 -36.07 17.55 -15.62
C LYS A 99 -35.92 16.18 -14.97
N LYS A 100 -36.04 16.11 -13.64
CA LYS A 100 -36.01 14.84 -12.89
C LYS A 100 -37.15 13.91 -13.27
N ASN A 101 -38.34 14.46 -13.51
CA ASN A 101 -39.48 13.66 -13.99
C ASN A 101 -39.27 13.17 -15.40
N THR A 102 -38.65 13.97 -16.28
CA THR A 102 -38.30 13.59 -17.64
C THR A 102 -37.25 12.47 -17.65
N LEU A 103 -36.29 12.42 -16.72
CA LEU A 103 -35.32 11.34 -16.61
C LEU A 103 -35.94 9.97 -16.35
N LYS A 104 -37.10 9.89 -15.70
CA LYS A 104 -37.78 8.62 -15.41
C LYS A 104 -38.23 7.87 -16.67
N ASP A 105 -38.62 8.61 -17.70
CA ASP A 105 -39.25 8.04 -18.93
C ASP A 105 -38.38 8.18 -20.18
N SER A 106 -37.25 8.88 -20.11
CA SER A 106 -36.38 9.16 -21.26
C SER A 106 -35.33 8.04 -21.47
N GLU A 107 -35.44 7.33 -22.60
CA GLU A 107 -34.43 6.35 -23.02
C GLU A 107 -33.18 6.99 -23.65
N LYS A 108 -33.17 8.30 -23.87
CA LYS A 108 -32.08 9.03 -24.55
C LYS A 108 -31.64 10.27 -23.77
N ALA A 109 -31.70 10.23 -22.45
CA ALA A 109 -31.21 11.34 -21.66
C ALA A 109 -29.66 11.31 -21.66
N ASP A 110 -29.06 12.41 -22.11
CA ASP A 110 -27.61 12.66 -22.22
C ASP A 110 -27.11 13.61 -21.15
N TYR A 111 -27.87 13.77 -20.07
CA TYR A 111 -27.56 14.71 -18.98
C TYR A 111 -27.66 14.10 -17.59
N ILE A 112 -26.92 14.72 -16.67
CA ILE A 112 -26.97 14.45 -15.23
C ILE A 112 -27.47 15.69 -14.50
N LEU A 113 -28.30 15.48 -13.47
CA LEU A 113 -28.69 16.51 -12.52
C LEU A 113 -27.80 16.41 -11.28
N ILE A 114 -27.26 17.53 -10.83
CA ILE A 114 -26.47 17.62 -9.58
C ILE A 114 -27.22 18.51 -8.60
N HIS A 115 -27.63 17.92 -7.49
CA HIS A 115 -28.18 18.66 -6.37
C HIS A 115 -27.06 19.10 -5.43
N CYS A 116 -26.78 20.39 -5.39
CA CYS A 116 -25.78 20.99 -4.54
C CYS A 116 -26.43 21.47 -3.24
N ILE A 117 -26.06 20.87 -2.13
CA ILE A 117 -26.48 21.27 -0.80
C ILE A 117 -25.24 21.80 -0.08
N TYR A 118 -25.29 23.06 0.34
CA TYR A 118 -24.22 23.67 1.13
C TYR A 118 -24.77 24.16 2.47
N ASP A 119 -24.16 23.67 3.55
CA ASP A 119 -24.48 24.09 4.92
C ASP A 119 -23.26 24.75 5.58
N GLU A 120 -23.40 26.02 5.93
CA GLU A 120 -22.36 26.81 6.59
C GLU A 120 -22.31 26.63 8.12
N ASN A 121 -23.27 25.92 8.71
CA ASN A 121 -23.34 25.78 10.15
C ASN A 121 -22.42 24.65 10.67
N PRO A 122 -21.29 24.96 11.34
CA PRO A 122 -20.35 23.94 11.84
C PRO A 122 -20.93 22.98 12.90
N GLU A 123 -22.09 23.30 13.49
CA GLU A 123 -22.78 22.46 14.48
C GLU A 123 -23.79 21.51 13.82
N SER A 124 -24.01 21.63 12.51
CA SER A 124 -24.90 20.77 11.76
C SER A 124 -24.25 19.42 11.47
N VAL A 125 -25.06 18.38 11.45
CA VAL A 125 -24.60 17.01 11.02
C VAL A 125 -24.22 17.01 9.53
N ASP A 126 -24.81 17.93 8.75
CA ASP A 126 -24.65 18.03 7.30
C ASP A 126 -23.72 19.21 6.91
N TYR A 127 -22.85 19.65 7.83
CA TYR A 127 -21.88 20.72 7.58
C TYR A 127 -20.99 20.41 6.38
N GLY A 128 -20.94 21.35 5.42
CA GLY A 128 -20.09 21.27 4.24
C GLY A 128 -20.86 21.22 2.94
N LEU A 129 -20.22 20.75 1.89
CA LEU A 129 -20.78 20.63 0.55
C LEU A 129 -21.14 19.18 0.25
N GLU A 130 -22.40 18.93 -0.04
CA GLU A 130 -22.90 17.65 -0.53
C GLU A 130 -23.33 17.78 -2.00
N LEU A 131 -22.81 16.90 -2.87
CA LEU A 131 -23.14 16.83 -4.27
C LEU A 131 -23.85 15.52 -4.56
N ASN A 132 -25.16 15.59 -4.81
CA ASN A 132 -25.98 14.44 -5.14
C ASN A 132 -26.20 14.35 -6.66
N LEU A 133 -25.58 13.35 -7.31
CA LEU A 133 -25.72 13.12 -8.74
C LEU A 133 -26.94 12.24 -9.02
N ILE A 134 -27.79 12.70 -9.93
CA ILE A 134 -29.03 12.01 -10.33
C ILE A 134 -28.98 11.75 -11.83
N TYR A 135 -29.07 10.47 -12.22
CA TYR A 135 -29.14 10.05 -13.60
C TYR A 135 -30.36 9.17 -13.89
N GLY A 136 -30.73 9.04 -15.15
CA GLY A 136 -31.87 8.21 -15.56
C GLY A 136 -31.51 6.74 -15.68
N GLN A 137 -32.22 5.85 -15.01
CA GLN A 137 -31.96 4.41 -15.04
C GLN A 137 -32.13 3.77 -16.44
N LYS A 138 -32.87 4.41 -17.36
CA LYS A 138 -33.09 3.99 -18.73
C LYS A 138 -32.28 4.81 -19.75
N SER A 139 -31.48 5.77 -19.29
CA SER A 139 -30.67 6.64 -20.16
C SER A 139 -29.46 5.90 -20.74
N ASP A 140 -28.84 6.47 -21.76
CA ASP A 140 -27.57 5.99 -22.31
C ASP A 140 -26.40 6.14 -21.31
N ILE A 141 -26.56 6.96 -20.27
CA ILE A 141 -25.61 7.16 -19.18
C ILE A 141 -25.74 5.99 -18.19
N THR A 142 -24.68 5.20 -18.06
CA THR A 142 -24.66 4.07 -17.12
C THR A 142 -24.27 4.51 -15.71
N GLU A 143 -24.56 3.66 -14.70
CA GLU A 143 -24.09 3.86 -13.33
C GLU A 143 -22.57 4.11 -13.27
N LYS A 144 -21.79 3.39 -14.09
CA LYS A 144 -20.35 3.56 -14.19
C LYS A 144 -19.92 4.93 -14.72
N ASP A 145 -20.66 5.49 -15.68
CA ASP A 145 -20.39 6.81 -16.22
C ASP A 145 -20.69 7.90 -15.17
N ALA A 146 -21.78 7.73 -14.41
CA ALA A 146 -22.14 8.62 -13.31
C ALA A 146 -21.15 8.54 -12.14
N ASP A 147 -20.72 7.33 -11.77
CA ASP A 147 -19.72 7.10 -10.70
C ASP A 147 -18.36 7.69 -11.09
N ALA A 148 -17.90 7.46 -12.33
CA ALA A 148 -16.66 8.04 -12.84
C ALA A 148 -16.68 9.59 -12.83
N PHE A 149 -17.83 10.19 -13.16
CA PHE A 149 -18.00 11.64 -13.10
C PHE A 149 -18.07 12.16 -11.66
N ALA A 150 -18.72 11.43 -10.77
CA ALA A 150 -18.74 11.75 -9.33
C ALA A 150 -17.33 11.70 -8.73
N GLN A 151 -16.56 10.68 -9.08
CA GLN A 151 -15.16 10.57 -8.66
C GLN A 151 -14.32 11.73 -9.21
N TYR A 152 -14.47 12.09 -10.48
CA TYR A 152 -13.82 13.25 -11.10
C TYR A 152 -14.14 14.55 -10.35
N LEU A 153 -15.42 14.79 -10.01
CA LEU A 153 -15.82 15.96 -9.22
C LEU A 153 -15.23 15.96 -7.82
N SER A 154 -15.16 14.81 -7.17
CA SER A 154 -14.55 14.65 -5.85
C SER A 154 -13.06 14.94 -5.87
N GLU A 155 -12.31 14.34 -6.81
CA GLU A 155 -10.86 14.53 -6.96
C GLU A 155 -10.49 15.98 -7.30
N ASN A 156 -11.35 16.70 -8.03
CA ASN A 156 -11.13 18.09 -8.43
C ASN A 156 -11.97 19.09 -7.61
N SER A 157 -12.69 18.64 -6.59
CA SER A 157 -13.62 19.49 -5.79
C SER A 157 -12.93 20.73 -5.23
N GLN A 158 -11.70 20.58 -4.80
CA GLN A 158 -10.91 21.67 -4.23
C GLN A 158 -10.56 22.73 -5.29
N GLU A 159 -10.18 22.33 -6.50
CA GLU A 159 -9.97 23.26 -7.61
C GLU A 159 -11.24 24.06 -7.92
N PHE A 160 -12.39 23.40 -7.93
CA PHE A 160 -13.69 24.07 -8.14
C PHE A 160 -14.02 25.04 -7.00
N LEU A 161 -13.83 24.64 -5.74
CA LEU A 161 -14.12 25.48 -4.57
C LEU A 161 -13.29 26.78 -4.53
N PHE A 162 -12.03 26.72 -5.00
CA PHE A 162 -11.15 27.89 -5.01
C PHE A 162 -11.24 28.73 -6.30
N ARG A 163 -12.09 28.36 -7.26
CA ARG A 163 -12.33 29.17 -8.46
C ARG A 163 -12.85 30.55 -8.10
N GLY A 164 -12.23 31.58 -8.66
CA GLY A 164 -12.60 32.97 -8.39
C GLY A 164 -12.01 33.55 -7.10
N SER A 165 -11.25 32.76 -6.32
CA SER A 165 -10.45 33.29 -5.22
C SER A 165 -9.17 33.92 -5.76
N SER A 166 -8.68 34.98 -5.09
CA SER A 166 -7.40 35.64 -5.43
C SER A 166 -6.16 34.85 -4.99
N VAL A 167 -6.35 33.60 -4.58
CA VAL A 167 -5.30 32.72 -4.09
C VAL A 167 -4.63 32.04 -5.29
N GLY A 168 -3.30 32.13 -5.37
CA GLY A 168 -2.53 31.55 -6.48
C GLY A 168 -2.50 30.02 -6.44
N GLU A 169 -2.36 29.36 -7.60
CA GLU A 169 -2.30 27.90 -7.74
C GLU A 169 -1.29 27.22 -6.80
N THR A 170 -0.16 27.89 -6.54
CA THR A 170 0.89 27.41 -5.65
C THR A 170 0.52 27.52 -4.17
N GLU A 171 -0.23 28.55 -3.82
CA GLU A 171 -0.79 28.76 -2.48
C GLU A 171 -1.94 27.76 -2.21
N ILE A 172 -2.80 27.53 -3.20
CA ILE A 172 -3.84 26.51 -3.16
C ILE A 172 -3.19 25.12 -2.91
N LYS A 173 -2.18 24.73 -3.68
CA LYS A 173 -1.43 23.48 -3.44
C LYS A 173 -0.77 23.40 -2.06
N ASN A 174 -0.37 24.53 -1.48
CA ASN A 174 0.21 24.56 -0.13
C ASN A 174 -0.85 24.55 0.98
N LEU A 175 -2.04 25.12 0.74
CA LEU A 175 -3.20 25.05 1.64
C LEU A 175 -3.85 23.65 1.60
N LEU A 176 -3.74 22.96 0.46
CA LEU A 176 -4.27 21.62 0.22
C LEU A 176 -3.28 20.51 0.58
N LYS A 177 -2.06 20.82 1.01
CA LYS A 177 -1.27 19.86 1.77
C LYS A 177 -2.10 19.47 2.98
N GLU A 178 -2.37 18.16 3.09
CA GLU A 178 -3.11 17.53 4.17
C GLU A 178 -3.01 18.35 5.45
N GLU A 179 -4.11 18.92 5.90
CA GLU A 179 -4.15 19.59 7.18
C GLU A 179 -3.78 18.54 8.21
N ASN A 180 -2.57 18.62 8.74
CA ASN A 180 -2.16 17.84 9.89
C ASN A 180 -2.97 18.32 11.10
N TYR A 181 -4.21 17.85 11.21
CA TYR A 181 -4.98 18.08 12.43
C TYR A 181 -4.42 17.18 13.53
N SER A 182 -4.14 17.79 14.66
CA SER A 182 -3.74 17.07 15.86
C SER A 182 -4.94 17.03 16.80
N ILE A 183 -5.41 15.85 17.12
CA ILE A 183 -6.46 15.65 18.09
C ILE A 183 -5.82 15.58 19.48
N TYR A 184 -6.35 16.35 20.43
CA TYR A 184 -5.89 16.31 21.81
C TYR A 184 -7.04 15.77 22.67
N SER A 185 -6.75 14.74 23.49
CA SER A 185 -7.64 14.32 24.56
C SER A 185 -7.28 15.04 25.86
N VAL A 186 -8.27 15.50 26.58
CA VAL A 186 -8.10 16.08 27.92
C VAL A 186 -8.56 15.04 28.95
N ASP A 187 -7.68 14.65 29.87
CA ASP A 187 -8.01 13.74 30.95
C ASP A 187 -8.80 14.47 32.07
N ARG A 188 -9.27 13.73 33.09
CA ARG A 188 -10.01 14.30 34.22
C ARG A 188 -9.19 15.28 35.07
N ASP A 189 -7.87 15.24 34.94
CA ASP A 189 -6.94 16.08 35.68
C ASP A 189 -6.51 17.32 34.87
N GLY A 190 -7.07 17.49 33.64
CA GLY A 190 -6.84 18.65 32.76
C GLY A 190 -5.57 18.55 31.93
N ASN A 191 -4.87 17.40 31.90
CA ASN A 191 -3.71 17.22 31.06
C ASN A 191 -4.15 16.93 29.64
N THR A 192 -3.59 17.67 28.68
CA THR A 192 -3.78 17.44 27.25
C THR A 192 -2.78 16.42 26.74
N THR A 193 -3.24 15.27 26.34
CA THR A 193 -2.46 14.28 25.60
C THR A 193 -2.79 14.40 24.11
N LYS A 194 -1.77 14.61 23.29
CA LYS A 194 -1.93 14.59 21.83
C LYS A 194 -2.35 13.17 21.46
N TYR A 195 -3.52 13.06 20.86
CA TYR A 195 -3.94 11.82 20.26
C TYR A 195 -3.18 11.70 18.93
N ASP A 196 -2.15 10.87 18.86
CA ASP A 196 -1.52 10.50 17.61
C ASP A 196 -2.48 9.59 16.85
N ALA A 197 -3.33 10.25 16.12
CA ALA A 197 -4.47 9.68 15.46
C ALA A 197 -4.11 8.61 14.43
N ALA A 198 -5.10 7.79 14.16
CA ALA A 198 -5.26 6.88 13.05
C ALA A 198 -4.36 7.18 11.84
N LEU A 199 -3.84 6.12 11.24
CA LEU A 199 -3.13 6.20 9.97
C LEU A 199 -4.01 6.92 8.95
N SER A 200 -3.45 7.85 8.19
CA SER A 200 -4.11 8.38 6.99
C SER A 200 -4.37 7.22 6.02
N GLN A 201 -5.30 7.39 5.08
CA GLN A 201 -5.59 6.34 4.10
C GLN A 201 -4.34 5.91 3.32
N THR A 202 -3.46 6.86 2.99
CA THR A 202 -2.18 6.61 2.31
C THR A 202 -1.22 5.83 3.22
N GLU A 203 -1.06 6.23 4.49
CA GLU A 203 -0.24 5.53 5.47
C GLU A 203 -0.72 4.09 5.70
N TYR A 204 -2.04 3.90 5.81
CA TYR A 204 -2.64 2.58 5.93
C TYR A 204 -2.31 1.70 4.71
N THR A 205 -2.48 2.24 3.51
CA THR A 205 -2.19 1.52 2.26
C THR A 205 -0.71 1.14 2.15
N VAL A 206 0.20 2.07 2.46
CA VAL A 206 1.65 1.84 2.44
C VAL A 206 2.04 0.78 3.47
N THR A 207 1.48 0.84 4.69
CA THR A 207 1.75 -0.15 5.74
C THR A 207 1.26 -1.54 5.33
N TYR A 208 0.05 -1.63 4.76
CA TYR A 208 -0.51 -2.89 4.27
C TYR A 208 0.32 -3.48 3.13
N PHE A 209 0.75 -2.65 2.19
CA PHE A 209 1.62 -3.08 1.09
C PHE A 209 2.98 -3.58 1.61
N TYR A 210 3.60 -2.85 2.54
CA TYR A 210 4.83 -3.28 3.21
C TYR A 210 4.66 -4.63 3.88
N LEU A 211 3.59 -4.80 4.67
CA LEU A 211 3.27 -6.06 5.35
C LEU A 211 3.17 -7.21 4.35
N MET A 212 2.48 -7.04 3.22
CA MET A 212 2.34 -8.07 2.19
C MET A 212 3.69 -8.45 1.57
N VAL A 213 4.54 -7.46 1.26
CA VAL A 213 5.88 -7.70 0.69
C VAL A 213 6.76 -8.47 1.67
N ILE A 214 6.81 -8.06 2.94
CA ILE A 214 7.63 -8.74 3.95
C ILE A 214 7.09 -10.13 4.27
N LEU A 215 5.77 -10.30 4.36
CA LEU A 215 5.13 -11.61 4.56
C LEU A 215 5.52 -12.58 3.46
N PHE A 216 5.42 -12.15 2.19
CA PHE A 216 5.82 -12.97 1.06
C PHE A 216 7.32 -13.31 1.10
N ALA A 217 8.16 -12.32 1.44
CA ALA A 217 9.59 -12.50 1.57
C ALA A 217 9.96 -13.52 2.67
N VAL A 218 9.29 -13.46 3.83
CA VAL A 218 9.48 -14.40 4.95
C VAL A 218 9.10 -15.82 4.54
N ILE A 219 7.95 -15.99 3.86
CA ILE A 219 7.50 -17.30 3.38
C ILE A 219 8.52 -17.89 2.39
N LEU A 220 9.01 -17.09 1.45
CA LEU A 220 10.02 -17.54 0.48
C LEU A 220 11.34 -17.92 1.18
N ALA A 221 11.84 -17.07 2.08
CA ALA A 221 13.09 -17.34 2.81
C ALA A 221 12.98 -18.60 3.67
N GLY A 222 11.91 -18.72 4.45
CA GLY A 222 11.69 -19.87 5.34
C GLY A 222 11.51 -21.18 4.59
N SER A 223 10.71 -21.18 3.52
CA SER A 223 10.56 -22.35 2.66
C SER A 223 11.90 -22.79 2.07
N LYS A 224 12.73 -21.82 1.67
CA LYS A 224 14.06 -22.10 1.11
C LYS A 224 15.04 -22.66 2.14
N VAL A 225 15.02 -22.16 3.38
CA VAL A 225 15.82 -22.70 4.50
C VAL A 225 15.45 -24.17 4.72
N ALA A 226 14.17 -24.46 4.84
CA ALA A 226 13.69 -25.83 5.08
C ALA A 226 14.02 -26.78 3.92
N GLU A 227 13.82 -26.33 2.67
CA GLU A 227 14.17 -27.10 1.47
C GLU A 227 15.66 -27.46 1.44
N LEU A 228 16.56 -26.50 1.71
CA LEU A 228 18.01 -26.73 1.74
C LEU A 228 18.40 -27.76 2.81
N LEU A 229 17.75 -27.72 3.99
CA LEU A 229 18.02 -28.68 5.06
C LEU A 229 17.54 -30.09 4.71
N VAL A 230 16.30 -30.22 4.23
CA VAL A 230 15.70 -31.50 3.89
C VAL A 230 16.44 -32.17 2.72
N THR A 231 16.82 -31.40 1.69
CA THR A 231 17.56 -31.93 0.53
C THR A 231 18.92 -32.50 0.93
N GLU A 232 19.67 -31.84 1.82
CA GLU A 232 20.96 -32.38 2.30
C GLU A 232 20.78 -33.56 3.25
N LYS A 233 19.72 -33.58 4.06
CA LYS A 233 19.38 -34.69 4.94
C LYS A 233 19.00 -35.94 4.11
N SER A 234 18.16 -35.77 3.10
CA SER A 234 17.72 -36.89 2.22
C SER A 234 18.83 -37.47 1.37
N SER A 235 19.80 -36.64 0.96
CA SER A 235 20.95 -37.06 0.15
C SER A 235 22.15 -37.59 0.99
N ARG A 236 22.03 -37.67 2.32
CA ARG A 236 23.09 -38.03 3.29
C ARG A 236 24.34 -37.12 3.25
N VAL A 237 24.31 -36.02 2.50
CA VAL A 237 25.40 -35.02 2.47
C VAL A 237 25.59 -34.39 3.84
N MET A 238 24.50 -34.28 4.59
CA MET A 238 24.53 -33.74 5.95
C MET A 238 25.45 -34.52 6.88
N GLU A 239 25.56 -35.88 6.73
CA GLU A 239 26.46 -36.70 7.55
C GLU A 239 27.92 -36.30 7.33
N TYR A 240 28.33 -36.05 6.08
CA TYR A 240 29.67 -35.60 5.75
C TYR A 240 29.94 -34.16 6.20
N LEU A 241 28.95 -33.26 6.11
CA LEU A 241 29.09 -31.88 6.58
C LEU A 241 29.27 -31.83 8.09
N LEU A 242 28.52 -32.62 8.85
CA LEU A 242 28.58 -32.68 10.30
C LEU A 242 29.88 -33.24 10.87
N THR A 243 30.67 -33.95 10.09
CA THR A 243 32.03 -34.37 10.52
C THR A 243 32.97 -33.18 10.64
N ASN A 244 32.78 -32.13 9.84
CA ASN A 244 33.67 -30.97 9.78
C ASN A 244 33.08 -29.68 10.34
N ILE A 245 31.74 -29.52 10.30
CA ILE A 245 31.00 -28.30 10.62
C ILE A 245 30.02 -28.63 11.75
N ARG A 246 29.87 -27.75 12.72
CA ARG A 246 28.89 -27.93 13.79
C ARG A 246 27.47 -27.69 13.29
N PRO A 247 26.45 -28.39 13.82
CA PRO A 247 25.06 -28.26 13.37
C PRO A 247 24.54 -26.82 13.41
N LEU A 248 24.92 -26.06 14.43
CA LEU A 248 24.50 -24.68 14.62
C LEU A 248 25.12 -23.74 13.57
N ALA A 249 26.41 -23.94 13.22
CA ALA A 249 27.06 -23.18 12.15
C ALA A 249 26.44 -23.48 10.78
N LEU A 250 26.05 -24.72 10.54
CA LEU A 250 25.35 -25.15 9.32
C LEU A 250 23.97 -24.46 9.22
N LEU A 251 23.17 -24.49 10.29
CA LEU A 251 21.86 -23.87 10.31
C LEU A 251 21.95 -22.36 10.09
N VAL A 252 22.82 -21.68 10.86
CA VAL A 252 23.01 -20.22 10.72
C VAL A 252 23.47 -19.84 9.32
N GLY A 253 24.41 -20.58 8.75
CA GLY A 253 24.90 -20.35 7.39
C GLY A 253 23.78 -20.44 6.35
N LYS A 254 22.88 -21.41 6.49
CA LYS A 254 21.74 -21.59 5.58
C LYS A 254 20.68 -20.52 5.75
N VAL A 255 20.34 -20.16 6.99
CA VAL A 255 19.37 -19.08 7.26
C VAL A 255 19.86 -17.77 6.66
N ILE A 256 21.12 -17.41 6.90
CA ILE A 256 21.69 -16.18 6.32
C ILE A 256 21.75 -16.27 4.80
N SER A 257 22.11 -17.40 4.22
CA SER A 257 22.12 -17.62 2.78
C SER A 257 20.75 -17.41 2.13
N ALA A 258 19.70 -18.00 2.70
CA ALA A 258 18.33 -17.84 2.20
C ALA A 258 17.84 -16.41 2.34
N THR A 259 18.14 -15.75 3.48
CA THR A 259 17.83 -14.34 3.70
C THR A 259 18.49 -13.45 2.64
N LEU A 260 19.80 -13.63 2.39
CA LEU A 260 20.52 -12.89 1.35
C LEU A 260 19.94 -13.14 -0.05
N ALA A 261 19.54 -14.37 -0.36
CA ALA A 261 18.91 -14.68 -1.65
C ALA A 261 17.60 -13.92 -1.84
N VAL A 262 16.75 -13.86 -0.80
CA VAL A 262 15.50 -13.09 -0.84
C VAL A 262 15.76 -11.60 -0.96
N PHE A 263 16.71 -11.04 -0.20
CA PHE A 263 17.11 -9.63 -0.36
C PHE A 263 17.62 -9.32 -1.77
N THR A 264 18.36 -10.25 -2.39
CA THR A 264 18.80 -10.09 -3.78
C THR A 264 17.60 -10.04 -4.74
N ILE A 265 16.59 -10.88 -4.53
CA ILE A 265 15.35 -10.86 -5.32
C ILE A 265 14.61 -9.54 -5.12
N LEU A 266 14.40 -9.11 -3.87
CA LEU A 266 13.72 -7.84 -3.57
C LEU A 266 14.45 -6.64 -4.16
N ALA A 267 15.78 -6.61 -4.08
CA ALA A 267 16.58 -5.55 -4.71
C ALA A 267 16.43 -5.55 -6.24
N ALA A 268 16.44 -6.72 -6.87
CA ALA A 268 16.22 -6.83 -8.31
C ALA A 268 14.82 -6.36 -8.73
N LEU A 269 13.78 -6.69 -7.94
CA LEU A 269 12.42 -6.23 -8.17
C LEU A 269 12.30 -4.70 -7.99
N ALA A 270 12.92 -4.13 -6.96
CA ALA A 270 12.94 -2.69 -6.74
C ALA A 270 13.61 -1.94 -7.91
N VAL A 271 14.74 -2.44 -8.41
CA VAL A 271 15.39 -1.90 -9.61
C VAL A 271 14.48 -2.02 -10.84
N SER A 272 13.81 -3.15 -11.01
CA SER A 272 12.88 -3.38 -12.13
C SER A 272 11.68 -2.43 -12.09
N LEU A 273 11.14 -2.15 -10.92
CA LEU A 273 10.08 -1.14 -10.73
C LEU A 273 10.58 0.26 -11.04
N GLY A 274 11.81 0.62 -10.61
CA GLY A 274 12.43 1.89 -10.97
C GLY A 274 12.60 2.08 -12.47
N ILE A 275 13.01 1.03 -13.19
CA ILE A 275 13.08 1.00 -14.66
C ILE A 275 11.69 1.17 -15.27
N SER A 276 10.69 0.49 -14.74
CA SER A 276 9.29 0.58 -15.18
C SER A 276 8.75 2.02 -15.09
N LEU A 277 9.00 2.70 -13.95
CA LEU A 277 8.66 4.12 -13.76
C LEU A 277 9.40 5.02 -14.77
N GLY A 278 10.70 4.80 -14.99
CA GLY A 278 11.49 5.55 -15.96
C GLY A 278 10.98 5.40 -17.40
N ILE A 279 10.55 4.19 -17.79
CA ILE A 279 9.94 3.96 -19.11
C ILE A 279 8.57 4.67 -19.17
N ASN A 280 7.78 4.58 -18.13
CA ASN A 280 6.47 5.22 -18.09
C ASN A 280 6.57 6.73 -18.25
N THR A 281 7.48 7.39 -17.52
CA THR A 281 7.72 8.85 -17.65
C THR A 281 8.21 9.25 -19.04
N ALA A 282 9.03 8.41 -19.68
CA ALA A 282 9.53 8.67 -21.02
C ALA A 282 8.47 8.50 -22.12
N VAL A 283 7.52 7.59 -21.94
CA VAL A 283 6.47 7.27 -22.92
C VAL A 283 5.25 8.17 -22.75
N SER A 284 4.79 8.41 -21.53
CA SER A 284 3.56 9.16 -21.25
C SER A 284 3.79 10.67 -21.10
N GLY A 285 5.02 11.12 -20.94
CA GLY A 285 5.35 12.54 -20.71
C GLY A 285 4.85 13.09 -19.36
N HIS A 286 4.13 12.29 -18.59
CA HIS A 286 3.66 12.64 -17.25
C HIS A 286 4.70 12.17 -16.23
N GLY A 287 4.97 13.00 -15.23
CA GLY A 287 5.83 12.64 -14.09
C GLY A 287 5.28 11.44 -13.29
N MET A 288 5.90 11.13 -12.16
CA MET A 288 5.37 10.15 -11.22
C MET A 288 3.91 10.46 -10.92
N ASP A 289 3.05 9.45 -11.07
CA ASP A 289 1.64 9.58 -10.70
C ASP A 289 1.54 10.13 -9.26
N ALA A 290 0.60 11.04 -9.03
CA ALA A 290 0.39 11.69 -7.73
C ALA A 290 0.35 10.65 -6.59
N THR A 291 -0.32 9.52 -6.80
CA THR A 291 -0.43 8.41 -5.86
C THR A 291 0.92 7.84 -5.39
N PHE A 292 1.92 7.76 -6.29
CA PHE A 292 3.24 7.27 -5.92
C PHE A 292 4.06 8.35 -5.21
N SER A 293 3.90 9.61 -5.61
CA SER A 293 4.49 10.77 -4.94
C SER A 293 3.96 10.88 -3.51
N ASP A 294 2.66 10.72 -3.32
CA ASP A 294 2.00 10.75 -2.02
C ASP A 294 2.45 9.58 -1.13
N ALA A 295 2.59 8.37 -1.70
CA ALA A 295 3.12 7.23 -0.97
C ALA A 295 4.58 7.45 -0.50
N LEU A 296 5.39 8.19 -1.25
CA LEU A 296 6.75 8.54 -0.82
C LEU A 296 6.77 9.66 0.22
N SER A 297 5.83 10.60 0.17
CA SER A 297 5.75 11.72 1.12
C SER A 297 5.48 11.26 2.55
N VAL A 298 4.87 10.08 2.72
CA VAL A 298 4.61 9.45 4.02
C VAL A 298 5.91 9.14 4.80
N PHE A 299 7.04 8.97 4.09
CA PHE A 299 8.34 8.70 4.70
C PHE A 299 9.11 10.00 5.02
N ALA A 300 8.51 10.89 5.79
CA ALA A 300 9.07 12.21 6.15
C ALA A 300 9.48 12.36 7.63
N GLY A 301 9.80 11.26 8.32
CA GLY A 301 10.19 11.30 9.74
C GLY A 301 11.48 12.09 10.00
N ASP A 302 11.51 12.86 11.09
CA ASP A 302 12.63 13.74 11.51
C ASP A 302 14.00 13.04 11.62
N HIS A 303 14.03 11.71 11.74
CA HIS A 303 15.24 10.88 11.88
C HIS A 303 15.30 9.75 10.83
N LEU A 304 15.00 10.05 9.57
CA LEU A 304 14.91 9.08 8.48
C LEU A 304 16.11 8.14 8.39
N ILE A 305 17.36 8.65 8.48
CA ILE A 305 18.58 7.84 8.36
C ILE A 305 18.67 6.83 9.52
N LEU A 306 18.43 7.28 10.76
CA LEU A 306 18.49 6.41 11.94
C LEU A 306 17.33 5.40 11.90
N GLY A 307 16.14 5.83 11.51
CA GLY A 307 14.99 4.96 11.29
C GLY A 307 15.27 3.88 10.25
N MET A 308 15.92 4.21 9.13
CA MET A 308 16.33 3.22 8.13
C MET A 308 17.31 2.18 8.69
N ILE A 309 18.34 2.62 9.44
CA ILE A 309 19.32 1.70 10.04
C ILE A 309 18.62 0.73 11.00
N ILE A 310 17.77 1.23 11.88
CA ILE A 310 17.05 0.40 12.86
C ILE A 310 16.07 -0.53 12.12
N SER A 311 15.36 -0.04 11.12
CA SER A 311 14.46 -0.85 10.30
C SER A 311 15.17 -2.04 9.64
N VAL A 312 16.36 -1.80 9.09
CA VAL A 312 17.18 -2.88 8.52
C VAL A 312 17.57 -3.91 9.59
N VAL A 313 17.97 -3.46 10.79
CA VAL A 313 18.32 -4.36 11.89
C VAL A 313 17.11 -5.19 12.33
N VAL A 314 15.94 -4.58 12.47
CA VAL A 314 14.68 -5.27 12.84
C VAL A 314 14.31 -6.30 11.79
N ILE A 315 14.36 -5.93 10.52
CA ILE A 315 14.08 -6.85 9.41
C ILE A 315 15.04 -8.03 9.40
N LEU A 316 16.35 -7.78 9.53
CA LEU A 316 17.37 -8.86 9.57
C LEU A 316 17.16 -9.79 10.76
N THR A 317 16.88 -9.24 11.94
CA THR A 317 16.60 -10.04 13.14
C THR A 317 15.35 -10.88 12.98
N GLY A 318 14.29 -10.32 12.37
CA GLY A 318 13.05 -11.03 12.07
C GLY A 318 13.27 -12.18 11.08
N PHE A 319 14.04 -11.96 10.01
CA PHE A 319 14.39 -13.03 9.07
C PHE A 319 15.21 -14.15 9.73
N LEU A 320 16.15 -13.82 10.62
CA LEU A 320 16.88 -14.81 11.39
C LEU A 320 15.90 -15.61 12.28
N PHE A 321 15.02 -14.94 12.99
CA PHE A 321 14.04 -15.58 13.87
C PHE A 321 13.13 -16.56 13.11
N TYR A 322 12.49 -16.11 12.05
CA TYR A 322 11.65 -16.95 11.21
C TYR A 322 12.43 -18.04 10.47
N GLY A 323 13.66 -17.72 10.07
CA GLY A 323 14.57 -18.69 9.46
C GLY A 323 14.94 -19.83 10.40
N PHE A 324 15.12 -19.56 11.70
CA PHE A 324 15.32 -20.60 12.72
C PHE A 324 14.08 -21.47 12.89
N ILE A 325 12.88 -20.88 12.95
CA ILE A 325 11.63 -21.67 13.01
C ILE A 325 11.49 -22.57 11.80
N ALA A 326 11.75 -22.03 10.59
CA ALA A 326 11.74 -22.82 9.35
C ALA A 326 12.82 -23.91 9.34
N GLY A 327 13.99 -23.61 9.90
CA GLY A 327 15.09 -24.57 10.05
C GLY A 327 14.73 -25.74 10.96
N ILE A 328 14.07 -25.44 12.10
CA ILE A 328 13.54 -26.48 13.01
C ILE A 328 12.49 -27.31 12.26
N ALA A 329 11.55 -26.66 11.57
CA ALA A 329 10.52 -27.32 10.78
C ALA A 329 11.14 -28.26 9.72
N GLY A 330 12.14 -27.81 8.96
CA GLY A 330 12.87 -28.63 7.98
C GLY A 330 13.65 -29.79 8.63
N ALA A 331 14.21 -29.59 9.83
CA ALA A 331 14.94 -30.63 10.54
C ALA A 331 14.05 -31.81 11.00
N THR A 332 12.75 -31.59 11.23
CA THR A 332 11.80 -32.64 11.64
C THR A 332 11.46 -33.59 10.51
N VAL A 333 11.61 -33.18 9.27
CA VAL A 333 11.26 -33.93 8.06
C VAL A 333 12.44 -34.70 7.49
N SER A 334 12.20 -35.86 6.89
CA SER A 334 13.26 -36.71 6.35
C SER A 334 13.27 -36.79 4.82
N LYS A 335 12.14 -36.49 4.17
CA LYS A 335 11.96 -36.55 2.72
C LYS A 335 11.42 -35.23 2.19
N VAL A 336 11.77 -34.88 0.96
CA VAL A 336 11.33 -33.63 0.32
C VAL A 336 9.81 -33.63 0.10
N GLU A 337 9.20 -34.80 -0.14
CA GLU A 337 7.76 -34.95 -0.33
C GLU A 337 6.95 -34.55 0.94
N GLU A 338 7.55 -34.69 2.12
CA GLU A 338 6.94 -34.39 3.41
C GLU A 338 7.19 -32.93 3.84
N LEU A 339 7.91 -32.15 3.05
CA LEU A 339 8.32 -30.77 3.39
C LEU A 339 7.13 -29.86 3.73
N SER A 340 6.03 -29.98 3.00
CA SER A 340 4.81 -29.19 3.23
C SER A 340 4.20 -29.46 4.61
N GLU A 341 4.31 -30.67 5.13
CA GLU A 341 3.84 -31.02 6.48
C GLU A 341 4.76 -30.43 7.55
N GLY A 342 6.07 -30.53 7.35
CA GLY A 342 7.06 -29.92 8.25
C GLY A 342 6.91 -28.42 8.37
N LEU A 343 6.58 -27.74 7.27
CA LEU A 343 6.40 -26.29 7.23
C LEU A 343 5.13 -25.77 7.93
N LYS A 344 4.19 -26.62 8.35
CA LYS A 344 2.96 -26.19 9.03
C LYS A 344 3.26 -25.32 10.26
N LEU A 345 4.21 -25.74 11.12
CA LEU A 345 4.59 -24.97 12.30
C LEU A 345 5.12 -23.56 11.94
N PHE A 346 5.98 -23.49 10.93
CA PHE A 346 6.50 -22.23 10.42
C PHE A 346 5.37 -21.36 9.85
N SER A 347 4.47 -21.93 9.05
CA SER A 347 3.33 -21.22 8.47
C SER A 347 2.40 -20.67 9.56
N PHE A 348 2.13 -21.43 10.61
CA PHE A 348 1.34 -20.94 11.75
C PHE A 348 2.00 -19.75 12.43
N ALA A 349 3.32 -19.79 12.66
CA ALA A 349 4.04 -18.68 13.27
C ALA A 349 3.95 -17.41 12.41
N VAL A 350 4.11 -17.53 11.08
CA VAL A 350 3.99 -16.41 10.12
C VAL A 350 2.57 -15.86 10.12
N ILE A 351 1.57 -16.72 10.06
CA ILE A 351 0.15 -16.34 10.06
C ILE A 351 -0.19 -15.58 11.34
N ILE A 352 0.19 -16.10 12.51
CA ILE A 352 -0.06 -15.43 13.79
C ILE A 352 0.56 -14.04 13.81
N GLY A 353 1.83 -13.89 13.40
CA GLY A 353 2.52 -12.62 13.36
C GLY A 353 1.82 -11.60 12.44
N ALA A 354 1.43 -12.03 11.23
CA ALA A 354 0.75 -11.18 10.26
C ALA A 354 -0.66 -10.76 10.74
N TYR A 355 -1.45 -11.70 11.25
CA TYR A 355 -2.81 -11.40 11.73
C TYR A 355 -2.81 -10.51 12.97
N LEU A 356 -1.82 -10.62 13.86
CA LEU A 356 -1.67 -9.71 14.98
C LEU A 356 -1.46 -8.27 14.50
N VAL A 357 -0.65 -8.07 13.45
CA VAL A 357 -0.42 -6.74 12.86
C VAL A 357 -1.68 -6.24 12.13
N ILE A 358 -2.36 -7.08 11.35
CA ILE A 358 -3.60 -6.70 10.67
C ILE A 358 -4.67 -6.28 11.70
N ALA A 359 -4.86 -7.07 12.74
CA ALA A 359 -5.80 -6.73 13.81
C ALA A 359 -5.43 -5.39 14.48
N PHE A 360 -4.15 -5.20 14.82
CA PHE A 360 -3.65 -3.94 15.36
C PHE A 360 -3.96 -2.75 14.44
N MET A 361 -3.67 -2.87 13.14
CA MET A 361 -3.95 -1.82 12.15
C MET A 361 -5.44 -1.49 12.05
N MET A 362 -6.31 -2.50 12.11
CA MET A 362 -7.76 -2.30 12.08
C MET A 362 -8.24 -1.49 13.29
N PHE A 363 -7.74 -1.81 14.49
CA PHE A 363 -8.11 -1.09 15.71
C PHE A 363 -7.50 0.31 15.77
N ALA A 364 -6.23 0.46 15.38
CA ALA A 364 -5.59 1.77 15.28
C ALA A 364 -6.32 2.70 14.29
N ASN A 365 -6.84 2.16 13.19
CA ASN A 365 -7.64 2.93 12.23
C ASN A 365 -9.03 3.30 12.77
N ALA A 366 -9.59 2.51 13.70
CA ALA A 366 -10.83 2.83 14.41
C ALA A 366 -10.66 3.89 15.52
N GLY A 367 -9.44 4.40 15.71
CA GLY A 367 -9.13 5.39 16.75
C GLY A 367 -9.02 4.81 18.16
N GLU A 368 -8.95 3.49 18.28
CA GLU A 368 -8.77 2.82 19.56
C GLU A 368 -7.27 2.61 19.85
N THR A 369 -6.82 3.06 21.01
CA THR A 369 -5.48 2.77 21.52
C THR A 369 -5.56 1.70 22.58
N PHE A 370 -4.75 0.66 22.45
CA PHE A 370 -4.68 -0.42 23.45
C PHE A 370 -3.62 -0.17 24.53
N GLY A 371 -2.96 1.00 24.51
CA GLY A 371 -1.95 1.36 25.50
C GLY A 371 -0.82 0.31 25.60
N THR A 372 -0.79 -0.48 26.68
CA THR A 372 0.25 -1.50 26.87
C THR A 372 0.28 -2.58 25.79
N PHE A 373 -0.84 -2.84 25.09
CA PHE A 373 -0.89 -3.84 24.03
C PHE A 373 -0.18 -3.38 22.75
N ASP A 374 -0.13 -2.08 22.48
CA ASP A 374 0.60 -1.52 21.34
C ASP A 374 2.10 -1.84 21.47
N TYR A 375 2.65 -1.66 22.65
CA TYR A 375 4.03 -2.03 22.94
C TYR A 375 4.27 -3.53 22.78
N PHE A 376 3.31 -4.38 23.18
CA PHE A 376 3.42 -5.82 22.97
C PHE A 376 3.60 -6.15 21.48
N ILE A 377 2.80 -5.56 20.59
CA ILE A 377 2.89 -5.80 19.13
C ILE A 377 4.26 -5.36 18.58
N TYR A 378 4.81 -4.25 19.06
CA TYR A 378 6.11 -3.74 18.61
C TYR A 378 7.29 -4.60 19.09
N TYR A 379 7.23 -5.15 20.29
CA TYR A 379 8.32 -5.94 20.85
C TYR A 379 8.17 -7.45 20.63
N PHE A 380 6.99 -7.93 20.23
CA PHE A 380 6.76 -9.34 20.02
C PHE A 380 7.48 -9.85 18.77
N PRO A 381 8.35 -10.88 18.87
CA PRO A 381 9.22 -11.30 17.77
C PRO A 381 8.48 -11.73 16.50
N LEU A 382 7.22 -12.21 16.63
CA LEU A 382 6.42 -12.62 15.49
C LEU A 382 5.82 -11.43 14.73
N SER A 383 5.53 -10.31 15.38
CA SER A 383 4.86 -9.15 14.77
C SER A 383 5.80 -7.99 14.45
N SER A 384 6.86 -7.79 15.24
CA SER A 384 7.72 -6.61 15.18
C SER A 384 8.26 -6.30 13.78
N MET A 385 8.76 -7.31 13.04
CA MET A 385 9.31 -7.07 11.71
C MET A 385 8.28 -6.67 10.66
N PHE A 386 6.99 -6.95 10.90
CA PHE A 386 5.91 -6.62 9.97
C PHE A 386 5.37 -5.20 10.13
N ILE A 387 5.65 -4.51 11.25
CA ILE A 387 5.09 -3.20 11.53
C ILE A 387 6.14 -2.15 11.92
N VAL A 388 7.10 -2.51 12.79
CA VAL A 388 8.06 -1.56 13.36
C VAL A 388 8.86 -0.81 12.28
N PRO A 389 9.40 -1.45 11.22
CA PRO A 389 10.18 -0.74 10.22
C PRO A 389 9.41 0.35 9.51
N VAL A 390 8.17 0.09 9.10
CA VAL A 390 7.36 1.07 8.38
C VAL A 390 6.90 2.20 9.30
N TYR A 391 6.51 1.90 10.56
CA TYR A 391 6.09 2.90 11.54
C TYR A 391 7.26 3.81 11.98
N LEU A 392 8.48 3.28 12.07
CA LEU A 392 9.68 4.10 12.29
C LEU A 392 9.96 5.06 11.14
N LEU A 393 9.80 4.61 9.90
CA LEU A 393 10.03 5.44 8.72
C LEU A 393 8.95 6.52 8.55
N MET A 394 7.73 6.24 9.01
CA MET A 394 6.62 7.20 9.06
C MET A 394 6.69 8.16 10.26
N GLY A 395 7.61 7.95 11.21
CA GLY A 395 7.70 8.76 12.43
C GLY A 395 6.59 8.50 13.46
N LYS A 396 5.82 7.39 13.31
CA LYS A 396 4.74 7.02 14.25
C LYS A 396 5.27 6.40 15.56
N ILE A 397 6.49 5.92 15.58
CA ILE A 397 7.18 5.40 16.76
C ILE A 397 8.38 6.28 17.02
N SER A 398 8.48 6.85 18.25
CA SER A 398 9.66 7.58 18.67
C SER A 398 10.79 6.63 19.04
N LEU A 399 12.03 7.06 18.79
CA LEU A 399 13.26 6.31 19.12
C LEU A 399 13.70 6.46 20.59
N GLN A 400 12.75 6.73 21.50
CA GLN A 400 13.03 6.84 22.93
C GLN A 400 13.05 5.50 23.62
#